data_1d4f014a2a0474a2849f1a612adc83fa
#
_entry.id   1d4f014a2a0474a2849f1a612adc83fa
#
_cell.length_a   1.000
_cell.length_b   1.000
_cell.length_c   1.000
_cell.angle_alpha   90.00
_cell.angle_beta   90.00
_cell.angle_gamma   90.00
#
_symmetry.space_group_name_H-M   'P 1'
#
loop_
_entity.id
_entity.type
_entity.pdbx_description
1 polymer ?
#
loop_
_entity_poly.entity_id
_entity_poly.type
_entity_poly.pdbx_seq_one_letter_code
_entity_poly.pdbx_strand_id
1 'polypeptide(L)'
;MKICIVSDSHDRGLMLAAAVEAGKAEGAEAVIHCGDVIGVNTVRASLKFGLPLHVVHGNNLGDLVALARMSCDADNPLHYHGQDATLELAGRRIFVTHYPNYGHAMACTGDYDLVCCGHSHVPEIRQQVNIKGGSTWLVNPGTVAGLGAPAATWILGDLAAMSFELRHIAGADS
;
A
#
# COMPACT_ATOMS: atom_id res chain seq x y z
N MET A 1 -8.01 3.39 -13.93
CA MET A 1 -7.24 2.36 -13.21
C MET A 1 -7.58 2.47 -11.73
N LYS A 2 -8.04 1.37 -11.15
CA LYS A 2 -8.21 1.26 -9.70
C LYS A 2 -7.01 0.56 -9.06
N ILE A 3 -6.72 0.89 -7.82
CA ILE A 3 -5.62 0.30 -7.05
C ILE A 3 -6.10 -0.10 -5.64
N CYS A 4 -5.54 -1.18 -5.12
CA CYS A 4 -5.71 -1.61 -3.73
C CYS A 4 -4.51 -1.12 -2.91
N ILE A 5 -4.73 -0.30 -1.89
CA ILE A 5 -3.66 0.23 -1.03
C ILE A 5 -3.77 -0.44 0.33
N VAL A 6 -2.70 -1.09 0.77
CA VAL A 6 -2.60 -1.82 2.04
C VAL A 6 -1.32 -1.45 2.77
N SER A 7 -1.28 -1.70 4.06
CA SER A 7 -0.07 -1.55 4.89
C SER A 7 -0.13 -2.44 6.12
N ASP A 8 1.01 -2.61 6.76
CA ASP A 8 1.12 -3.19 8.09
C ASP A 8 0.44 -4.57 8.18
N SER A 9 0.77 -5.44 7.22
CA SER A 9 0.27 -6.82 7.19
C SER A 9 0.98 -7.71 8.20
N HIS A 10 2.18 -7.32 8.65
CA HIS A 10 3.04 -8.11 9.52
C HIS A 10 3.12 -9.55 8.97
N ASP A 11 2.96 -10.58 9.79
CA ASP A 11 2.96 -11.98 9.33
C ASP A 11 1.55 -12.51 8.97
N ARG A 12 0.53 -11.65 8.90
CA ARG A 12 -0.86 -12.07 8.62
C ARG A 12 -1.15 -12.13 7.11
N GLY A 13 -0.46 -13.02 6.40
CA GLY A 13 -0.59 -13.18 4.95
C GLY A 13 -2.00 -13.50 4.45
N LEU A 14 -2.83 -14.17 5.25
CA LEU A 14 -4.23 -14.45 4.88
C LEU A 14 -5.10 -13.17 4.90
N MET A 15 -4.83 -12.25 5.83
CA MET A 15 -5.52 -10.96 5.88
C MET A 15 -5.13 -10.10 4.67
N LEU A 16 -3.84 -10.05 4.33
CA LEU A 16 -3.36 -9.40 3.12
C LEU A 16 -4.03 -10.01 1.87
N ALA A 17 -4.08 -11.34 1.79
CA ALA A 17 -4.72 -12.02 0.67
C ALA A 17 -6.22 -11.68 0.55
N ALA A 18 -6.94 -11.59 1.67
CA ALA A 18 -8.35 -11.21 1.69
C ALA A 18 -8.57 -9.77 1.17
N ALA A 19 -7.72 -8.82 1.59
CA ALA A 19 -7.78 -7.45 1.07
C ALA A 19 -7.51 -7.37 -0.44
N VAL A 20 -6.49 -8.10 -0.92
CA VAL A 20 -6.14 -8.14 -2.35
C VAL A 20 -7.25 -8.79 -3.17
N GLU A 21 -7.85 -9.87 -2.68
CA GLU A 21 -9.00 -10.54 -3.32
C GLU A 21 -10.20 -9.58 -3.42
N ALA A 22 -10.55 -8.91 -2.33
CA ALA A 22 -11.63 -7.92 -2.32
C ALA A 22 -11.33 -6.75 -3.27
N GLY A 23 -10.11 -6.22 -3.24
CA GLY A 23 -9.67 -5.16 -4.16
C GLY A 23 -9.80 -5.58 -5.62
N LYS A 24 -9.36 -6.80 -5.97
CA LYS A 24 -9.51 -7.35 -7.31
C LYS A 24 -10.98 -7.48 -7.72
N ALA A 25 -11.84 -7.96 -6.82
CA ALA A 25 -13.28 -8.06 -7.07
C ALA A 25 -13.94 -6.70 -7.31
N GLU A 26 -13.42 -5.61 -6.69
CA GLU A 26 -13.86 -4.22 -6.93
C GLU A 26 -13.16 -3.56 -8.13
N GLY A 27 -12.32 -4.31 -8.87
CA GLY A 27 -11.70 -3.88 -10.12
C GLY A 27 -10.29 -3.25 -9.94
N ALA A 28 -9.61 -3.49 -8.82
CA ALA A 28 -8.21 -3.10 -8.68
C ALA A 28 -7.34 -3.86 -9.68
N GLU A 29 -6.43 -3.14 -10.33
CA GLU A 29 -5.50 -3.62 -11.33
C GLU A 29 -4.04 -3.70 -10.81
N ALA A 30 -3.77 -3.10 -9.65
CA ALA A 30 -2.50 -3.18 -8.93
C ALA A 30 -2.70 -3.05 -7.42
N VAL A 31 -1.70 -3.48 -6.67
CA VAL A 31 -1.65 -3.37 -5.20
C VAL A 31 -0.42 -2.55 -4.81
N ILE A 32 -0.59 -1.61 -3.87
CA ILE A 32 0.48 -0.87 -3.22
C ILE A 32 0.51 -1.27 -1.74
N HIS A 33 1.64 -1.81 -1.28
CA HIS A 33 1.88 -2.16 0.12
C HIS A 33 2.87 -1.20 0.76
N CYS A 34 2.39 -0.42 1.74
CA CYS A 34 3.14 0.68 2.35
C CYS A 34 4.04 0.25 3.52
N GLY A 35 4.53 -0.98 3.54
CA GLY A 35 5.53 -1.43 4.52
C GLY A 35 5.01 -2.34 5.63
N ASP A 36 5.94 -2.83 6.44
CA ASP A 36 5.72 -3.84 7.48
C ASP A 36 5.06 -5.12 6.93
N VAL A 37 5.65 -5.65 5.86
CA VAL A 37 5.25 -6.91 5.23
C VAL A 37 5.95 -8.13 5.86
N ILE A 38 7.05 -7.91 6.57
CA ILE A 38 7.97 -8.87 7.18
C ILE A 38 8.71 -9.72 6.14
N GLY A 39 8.02 -10.49 5.30
CA GLY A 39 8.73 -11.33 4.34
C GLY A 39 7.85 -12.00 3.29
N VAL A 40 8.50 -12.85 2.48
CA VAL A 40 7.87 -13.51 1.32
C VAL A 40 6.67 -14.38 1.69
N ASN A 41 6.65 -14.97 2.87
CA ASN A 41 5.53 -15.83 3.30
C ASN A 41 4.24 -15.02 3.43
N THR A 42 4.34 -13.76 3.85
CA THR A 42 3.19 -12.85 3.98
C THR A 42 2.59 -12.52 2.62
N VAL A 43 3.41 -12.22 1.61
CA VAL A 43 2.91 -11.85 0.28
C VAL A 43 2.45 -13.04 -0.55
N ARG A 44 3.00 -14.23 -0.30
CA ARG A 44 2.84 -15.42 -1.14
C ARG A 44 1.37 -15.76 -1.45
N ALA A 45 0.48 -15.66 -0.45
CA ALA A 45 -0.94 -15.94 -0.62
C ALA A 45 -1.66 -14.91 -1.52
N SER A 46 -1.13 -13.69 -1.61
CA SER A 46 -1.70 -12.60 -2.43
C SER A 46 -1.26 -12.69 -3.89
N LEU A 47 -0.08 -13.27 -4.17
CA LEU A 47 0.47 -13.35 -5.52
C LEU A 47 -0.37 -14.22 -6.46
N LYS A 48 -1.14 -15.19 -5.92
CA LYS A 48 -2.06 -16.04 -6.70
C LYS A 48 -3.15 -15.26 -7.45
N PHE A 49 -3.42 -14.01 -7.03
CA PHE A 49 -4.41 -13.17 -7.72
C PHE A 49 -3.86 -12.51 -8.99
N GLY A 50 -2.54 -12.56 -9.22
CA GLY A 50 -1.89 -12.10 -10.45
C GLY A 50 -1.88 -10.57 -10.62
N LEU A 51 -2.15 -9.80 -9.58
CA LEU A 51 -2.04 -8.34 -9.61
C LEU A 51 -0.58 -7.94 -9.34
N PRO A 52 -0.02 -6.96 -10.09
CA PRO A 52 1.24 -6.33 -9.70
C PRO A 52 1.17 -5.85 -8.26
N LEU A 53 2.11 -6.31 -7.42
CA LEU A 53 2.18 -6.00 -6.01
C LEU A 53 3.46 -5.19 -5.75
N HIS A 54 3.31 -3.87 -5.62
CA HIS A 54 4.40 -2.95 -5.31
C HIS A 54 4.58 -2.85 -3.80
N VAL A 55 5.77 -3.18 -3.30
CA VAL A 55 6.06 -3.28 -1.85
C VAL A 55 7.25 -2.41 -1.50
N VAL A 56 7.10 -1.58 -0.47
CA VAL A 56 8.22 -1.02 0.29
C VAL A 56 8.35 -1.73 1.63
N HIS A 57 9.53 -1.69 2.28
CA HIS A 57 9.64 -2.19 3.64
C HIS A 57 9.34 -1.10 4.67
N GLY A 58 9.06 -1.51 5.90
CA GLY A 58 8.88 -0.60 7.04
C GLY A 58 9.98 -0.77 8.09
N ASN A 59 9.65 -0.57 9.35
CA ASN A 59 10.57 -0.77 10.46
C ASN A 59 10.61 -2.21 10.98
N ASN A 60 9.58 -3.02 10.74
CA ASN A 60 9.61 -4.44 11.06
C ASN A 60 10.21 -5.20 9.86
N LEU A 61 11.52 -5.36 9.93
CA LEU A 61 12.31 -6.00 8.88
C LEU A 61 12.36 -7.50 9.10
N GLY A 62 12.04 -8.26 8.06
CA GLY A 62 12.24 -9.70 8.03
C GLY A 62 13.25 -10.08 6.95
N ASP A 63 12.89 -11.03 6.08
CA ASP A 63 13.79 -11.50 5.02
C ASP A 63 13.67 -10.62 3.75
N LEU A 64 14.32 -9.46 3.77
CA LEU A 64 14.40 -8.53 2.64
C LEU A 64 15.16 -9.13 1.44
N VAL A 65 16.12 -10.01 1.70
CA VAL A 65 16.88 -10.68 0.63
C VAL A 65 15.98 -11.63 -0.15
N ALA A 66 15.11 -12.37 0.53
CA ALA A 66 14.14 -13.23 -0.14
C ALA A 66 13.11 -12.41 -0.92
N LEU A 67 12.62 -11.27 -0.39
CA LEU A 67 11.74 -10.34 -1.12
C LEU A 67 12.42 -9.81 -2.40
N ALA A 68 13.66 -9.35 -2.28
CA ALA A 68 14.42 -8.84 -3.43
C ALA A 68 14.64 -9.94 -4.50
N ARG A 69 15.01 -11.15 -4.09
CA ARG A 69 15.18 -12.28 -5.02
C ARG A 69 13.88 -12.64 -5.74
N MET A 70 12.76 -12.69 -5.01
CA MET A 70 11.44 -12.96 -5.59
C MET A 70 11.03 -11.89 -6.59
N SER A 71 11.34 -10.61 -6.32
CA SER A 71 11.07 -9.49 -7.21
C SER A 71 11.93 -9.47 -8.47
N CYS A 72 13.05 -10.19 -8.50
CA CYS A 72 13.88 -10.35 -9.72
C CYS A 72 13.35 -11.41 -10.68
N ASP A 73 12.39 -12.22 -10.28
CA ASP A 73 11.74 -13.21 -11.14
C ASP A 73 10.69 -12.50 -12.02
N ALA A 74 10.92 -12.49 -13.32
CA ALA A 74 10.07 -11.78 -14.28
C ALA A 74 8.63 -12.33 -14.35
N ASP A 75 8.44 -13.61 -13.98
CA ASP A 75 7.12 -14.25 -13.96
C ASP A 75 6.35 -13.96 -12.66
N ASN A 76 7.00 -13.30 -11.69
CA ASN A 76 6.40 -13.00 -10.40
C ASN A 76 5.81 -11.58 -10.39
N PRO A 77 4.56 -11.38 -9.97
CA PRO A 77 3.95 -10.05 -9.93
C PRO A 77 4.45 -9.17 -8.75
N LEU A 78 5.40 -9.64 -7.94
CA LEU A 78 5.99 -8.86 -6.85
C LEU A 78 7.04 -7.88 -7.37
N HIS A 79 6.90 -6.60 -6.97
CA HIS A 79 7.87 -5.53 -7.20
C HIS A 79 8.32 -4.95 -5.86
N TYR A 80 9.48 -5.38 -5.36
CA TYR A 80 10.05 -4.86 -4.12
C TYR A 80 10.97 -3.67 -4.42
N HIS A 81 10.67 -2.51 -3.81
CA HIS A 81 11.30 -1.22 -4.11
C HIS A 81 12.30 -0.75 -3.04
N GLY A 82 12.48 -1.50 -1.96
CA GLY A 82 13.31 -1.04 -0.84
C GLY A 82 12.54 -0.19 0.15
N GLN A 83 13.11 0.93 0.60
CA GLN A 83 12.56 1.76 1.66
C GLN A 83 11.39 2.64 1.19
N ASP A 84 11.47 3.16 -0.01
CA ASP A 84 10.46 3.99 -0.64
C ASP A 84 10.41 3.75 -2.16
N ALA A 85 9.37 4.25 -2.80
CA ALA A 85 9.20 4.14 -4.24
C ALA A 85 8.56 5.38 -4.85
N THR A 86 8.99 5.70 -6.06
CA THR A 86 8.24 6.57 -6.97
C THR A 86 7.66 5.69 -8.08
N LEU A 87 6.35 5.63 -8.16
CA LEU A 87 5.63 4.86 -9.18
C LEU A 87 4.95 5.81 -10.16
N GLU A 88 4.80 5.35 -11.38
CA GLU A 88 3.95 5.99 -12.37
C GLU A 88 2.87 4.99 -12.82
N LEU A 89 1.62 5.20 -12.39
CA LEU A 89 0.49 4.35 -12.71
C LEU A 89 -0.64 5.20 -13.30
N ALA A 90 -1.13 4.81 -14.46
CA ALA A 90 -2.19 5.53 -15.18
C ALA A 90 -1.92 7.05 -15.35
N GLY A 91 -0.66 7.43 -15.59
CA GLY A 91 -0.23 8.83 -15.74
C GLY A 91 -0.20 9.62 -14.42
N ARG A 92 -0.32 8.95 -13.27
CA ARG A 92 -0.19 9.57 -11.95
C ARG A 92 1.16 9.26 -11.32
N ARG A 93 1.80 10.28 -10.77
CA ARG A 93 3.02 10.12 -9.99
C ARG A 93 2.67 9.84 -8.53
N ILE A 94 3.10 8.70 -8.03
CA ILE A 94 2.76 8.19 -6.70
C ILE A 94 4.04 7.98 -5.91
N PHE A 95 4.13 8.58 -4.72
CA PHE A 95 5.19 8.28 -3.77
C PHE A 95 4.68 7.28 -2.72
N VAL A 96 5.46 6.25 -2.44
CA VAL A 96 5.15 5.24 -1.44
C VAL A 96 6.26 5.19 -0.43
N THR A 97 5.92 5.27 0.84
CA THR A 97 6.84 5.11 1.97
C THR A 97 6.11 4.45 3.13
N HIS A 98 6.84 3.93 4.11
CA HIS A 98 6.19 3.42 5.31
C HIS A 98 5.85 4.54 6.30
N TYR A 99 6.72 5.54 6.43
CA TYR A 99 6.67 6.52 7.52
C TYR A 99 5.78 7.74 7.19
N PRO A 100 4.74 8.04 8.03
CA PRO A 100 3.84 9.17 7.81
C PRO A 100 4.55 10.53 7.72
N ASN A 101 5.61 10.75 8.51
CA ASN A 101 6.36 12.00 8.48
C ASN A 101 7.06 12.24 7.13
N TYR A 102 7.62 11.18 6.52
CA TYR A 102 8.22 11.26 5.18
C TYR A 102 7.12 11.43 4.13
N GLY A 103 6.00 10.69 4.27
CA GLY A 103 4.85 10.86 3.40
C GLY A 103 4.32 12.29 3.41
N HIS A 104 4.15 12.89 4.59
CA HIS A 104 3.73 14.28 4.72
C HIS A 104 4.71 15.25 4.05
N ALA A 105 6.01 15.11 4.30
CA ALA A 105 7.03 15.96 3.67
C ALA A 105 6.98 15.86 2.14
N MET A 106 6.87 14.66 1.58
CA MET A 106 6.78 14.45 0.13
C MET A 106 5.47 14.98 -0.45
N ALA A 107 4.35 14.88 0.25
CA ALA A 107 3.09 15.50 -0.18
C ALA A 107 3.17 17.02 -0.23
N CYS A 108 3.95 17.66 0.65
CA CYS A 108 4.16 19.10 0.66
C CYS A 108 4.97 19.61 -0.55
N THR A 109 5.75 18.76 -1.24
CA THR A 109 6.57 19.19 -2.39
C THR A 109 5.74 19.54 -3.62
N GLY A 110 4.56 18.90 -3.79
CA GLY A 110 3.76 19.00 -5.00
C GLY A 110 4.37 18.30 -6.21
N ASP A 111 5.31 17.38 -6.00
CA ASP A 111 5.91 16.56 -7.05
C ASP A 111 5.10 15.31 -7.38
N TYR A 112 4.12 14.98 -6.54
CA TYR A 112 3.29 13.78 -6.63
C TYR A 112 1.80 14.12 -6.63
N ASP A 113 1.02 13.32 -7.34
CA ASP A 113 -0.45 13.37 -7.30
C ASP A 113 -0.99 12.67 -6.03
N LEU A 114 -0.31 11.58 -5.63
CA LEU A 114 -0.67 10.74 -4.50
C LEU A 114 0.58 10.37 -3.69
N VAL A 115 0.44 10.38 -2.37
CA VAL A 115 1.43 9.83 -1.44
C VAL A 115 0.74 8.79 -0.57
N CYS A 116 1.31 7.59 -0.51
CA CYS A 116 0.83 6.48 0.31
C CYS A 116 1.82 6.22 1.45
N CYS A 117 1.32 6.06 2.68
CA CYS A 117 2.13 5.69 3.84
C CYS A 117 1.40 4.68 4.74
N GLY A 118 2.05 4.23 5.82
CA GLY A 118 1.54 3.24 6.78
C GLY A 118 1.93 3.57 8.22
N HIS A 119 2.43 2.58 8.97
CA HIS A 119 3.10 2.65 10.27
C HIS A 119 2.21 3.05 11.47
N SER A 120 1.35 4.04 11.34
CA SER A 120 0.52 4.52 12.45
C SER A 120 -0.63 3.58 12.80
N HIS A 121 -0.96 2.63 11.91
CA HIS A 121 -2.15 1.78 11.98
C HIS A 121 -3.48 2.55 12.00
N VAL A 122 -3.44 3.86 11.78
CA VAL A 122 -4.61 4.75 11.75
C VAL A 122 -4.93 5.14 10.32
N PRO A 123 -6.14 4.81 9.80
CA PRO A 123 -6.52 5.20 8.46
C PRO A 123 -6.60 6.73 8.30
N GLU A 124 -6.06 7.24 7.20
CA GLU A 124 -6.14 8.65 6.85
C GLU A 124 -6.34 8.81 5.33
N ILE A 125 -7.26 9.66 4.93
CA ILE A 125 -7.47 10.08 3.54
C ILE A 125 -7.67 11.59 3.55
N ARG A 126 -6.71 12.34 3.02
CA ARG A 126 -6.80 13.81 2.97
C ARG A 126 -6.03 14.40 1.79
N GLN A 127 -6.35 15.64 1.47
CA GLN A 127 -5.54 16.46 0.60
C GLN A 127 -4.58 17.32 1.43
N GLN A 128 -3.30 17.32 1.04
CA GLN A 128 -2.25 18.16 1.60
C GLN A 128 -1.98 19.32 0.63
N VAL A 129 -2.15 20.55 1.11
CA VAL A 129 -1.70 21.75 0.36
C VAL A 129 -0.19 21.68 0.19
N ASN A 130 0.29 21.94 -1.02
CA ASN A 130 1.70 21.83 -1.38
C ASN A 130 2.31 23.19 -1.77
N ILE A 131 3.64 23.26 -1.81
CA ILE A 131 4.39 24.49 -2.09
C ILE A 131 4.20 25.05 -3.52
N LYS A 132 3.63 24.26 -4.42
CA LYS A 132 3.32 24.68 -5.79
C LYS A 132 1.93 25.33 -5.93
N GLY A 133 1.22 25.53 -4.81
CA GLY A 133 -0.10 26.16 -4.78
C GLY A 133 -1.27 25.23 -5.13
N GLY A 134 -1.01 23.94 -5.25
CA GLY A 134 -2.03 22.89 -5.44
C GLY A 134 -2.19 22.01 -4.21
N SER A 135 -2.71 20.81 -4.40
CA SER A 135 -2.82 19.79 -3.37
C SER A 135 -2.38 18.42 -3.88
N THR A 136 -1.83 17.64 -2.97
CA THR A 136 -1.43 16.24 -3.16
C THR A 136 -2.29 15.37 -2.26
N TRP A 137 -2.82 14.26 -2.75
CA TRP A 137 -3.48 13.27 -1.91
C TRP A 137 -2.46 12.59 -1.00
N LEU A 138 -2.76 12.52 0.29
CA LEU A 138 -2.02 11.75 1.29
C LEU A 138 -2.95 10.73 1.90
N VAL A 139 -2.59 9.44 1.75
CA VAL A 139 -3.41 8.34 2.23
C VAL A 139 -2.60 7.38 3.10
N ASN A 140 -3.25 6.88 4.14
CA ASN A 140 -2.78 5.78 4.97
C ASN A 140 -3.92 4.77 5.09
N PRO A 141 -3.75 3.52 4.68
CA PRO A 141 -4.82 2.53 4.75
C PRO A 141 -5.10 1.99 6.15
N GLY A 142 -4.32 2.39 7.16
CA GLY A 142 -4.33 1.75 8.47
C GLY A 142 -3.53 0.44 8.44
N THR A 143 -4.03 -0.59 9.12
CA THR A 143 -3.39 -1.92 9.14
C THR A 143 -4.30 -2.98 8.53
N VAL A 144 -3.79 -3.71 7.55
CA VAL A 144 -4.50 -4.86 6.98
C VAL A 144 -4.52 -6.05 7.94
N ALA A 145 -3.57 -6.10 8.88
CA ALA A 145 -3.51 -7.10 9.92
C ALA A 145 -4.51 -6.88 11.07
N GLY A 146 -5.06 -5.67 11.23
CA GLY A 146 -5.90 -5.30 12.36
C GLY A 146 -5.16 -5.20 13.70
N LEU A 147 -3.83 -5.26 13.71
CA LEU A 147 -3.02 -5.23 14.92
C LEU A 147 -2.97 -3.81 15.50
N GLY A 148 -3.34 -3.68 16.79
CA GLY A 148 -3.32 -2.39 17.48
C GLY A 148 -4.32 -1.37 16.95
N ALA A 149 -5.33 -1.81 16.19
CA ALA A 149 -6.37 -0.97 15.61
C ALA A 149 -7.77 -1.58 15.86
N PRO A 150 -8.85 -0.77 15.78
CA PRO A 150 -10.22 -1.26 15.98
C PRO A 150 -10.69 -2.23 14.90
N ALA A 151 -10.11 -2.16 13.71
CA ALA A 151 -10.47 -3.02 12.58
C ALA A 151 -9.30 -3.17 11.60
N ALA A 152 -9.32 -4.25 10.83
CA ALA A 152 -8.45 -4.44 9.67
C ALA A 152 -9.00 -3.64 8.49
N THR A 153 -8.14 -2.80 7.87
CA THR A 153 -8.54 -1.84 6.83
C THR A 153 -7.62 -1.85 5.63
N TRP A 154 -8.15 -1.38 4.51
CA TRP A 154 -7.43 -1.11 3.27
C TRP A 154 -8.14 0.02 2.51
N ILE A 155 -7.53 0.57 1.46
CA ILE A 155 -8.12 1.64 0.65
C ILE A 155 -8.28 1.17 -0.80
N LEU A 156 -9.48 1.38 -1.37
CA LEU A 156 -9.70 1.35 -2.82
C LEU A 156 -9.47 2.75 -3.38
N GLY A 157 -8.49 2.89 -4.27
CA GLY A 157 -8.20 4.15 -4.97
C GLY A 157 -8.60 4.07 -6.43
N ASP A 158 -9.23 5.14 -6.96
CA ASP A 158 -9.41 5.33 -8.40
C ASP A 158 -8.50 6.46 -8.87
N LEU A 159 -7.47 6.12 -9.64
CA LEU A 159 -6.46 7.08 -10.14
C LEU A 159 -7.01 7.99 -11.23
N ALA A 160 -8.06 7.61 -11.93
CA ALA A 160 -8.68 8.48 -12.92
C ALA A 160 -9.51 9.58 -12.25
N ALA A 161 -10.34 9.20 -11.28
CA ALA A 161 -11.18 10.13 -10.52
C ALA A 161 -10.43 10.81 -9.37
N MET A 162 -9.24 10.33 -8.99
CA MET A 162 -8.50 10.73 -7.79
C MET A 162 -9.38 10.67 -6.54
N SER A 163 -10.07 9.54 -6.37
CA SER A 163 -10.92 9.25 -5.23
C SER A 163 -10.43 8.02 -4.47
N PHE A 164 -10.56 8.08 -3.15
CA PHE A 164 -10.04 7.05 -2.25
C PHE A 164 -11.10 6.70 -1.22
N GLU A 165 -11.34 5.42 -1.02
CA GLU A 165 -12.39 4.94 -0.13
C GLU A 165 -11.85 3.88 0.83
N LEU A 166 -12.06 4.10 2.13
CA LEU A 166 -11.70 3.13 3.16
C LEU A 166 -12.60 1.89 3.08
N ARG A 167 -12.00 0.74 3.20
CA ARG A 167 -12.65 -0.58 3.24
C ARG A 167 -12.24 -1.32 4.49
N HIS A 168 -13.12 -2.18 4.97
CA HIS A 168 -12.90 -3.09 6.08
C HIS A 168 -12.80 -4.52 5.59
N ILE A 169 -11.97 -5.34 6.23
CA ILE A 169 -11.91 -6.77 5.93
C ILE A 169 -12.98 -7.47 6.78
N ALA A 170 -13.92 -8.13 6.11
CA ALA A 170 -14.96 -8.88 6.81
C ALA A 170 -14.35 -10.07 7.59
N GLY A 171 -14.79 -10.28 8.83
CA GLY A 171 -14.37 -11.42 9.65
C GLY A 171 -13.05 -11.26 10.39
N ALA A 172 -12.53 -10.01 10.52
CA ALA A 172 -11.33 -9.72 11.31
C ALA A 172 -11.60 -9.62 12.84
N ASP A 173 -12.83 -9.78 13.25
CA ASP A 173 -13.29 -9.60 14.65
C ASP A 173 -13.17 -10.90 15.47
N SER A 174 -12.00 -11.60 15.41
CA SER A 174 -11.77 -12.77 16.28
C SER A 174 -10.33 -12.91 16.73
#